data_6f739a643a01beb1af02fa94ed853896
#
_entry.id   6f739a643a01beb1af02fa94ed853896
#
_cell.length_a   1.000
_cell.length_b   1.000
_cell.length_c   1.000
_cell.angle_alpha   90.00
_cell.angle_beta   90.00
_cell.angle_gamma   90.00
#
_symmetry.space_group_name_H-M   'P 1'
#
loop_
_entity.id
_entity.type
_entity.pdbx_description
1 polymer ?
#
loop_
_entity_poly.entity_id
_entity_poly.type
_entity_poly.pdbx_seq_one_letter_code
_entity_poly.pdbx_strand_id
1 'polypeptide(L)'
;MLKTLLDTGQNGTLDLRALPALGEDGYQFLKEKLGQGEVSASIQSFGRSEIQETAYPGIWWVSHYNQDDDILTELIEVNFLPELLKSPRDDVVFGQIGLDKLLIELAEQK
;
A
#
# COMPACT_ATOMS: atom_id res chain seq x y z
N MET A 1 16.07 5.38 7.67
CA MET A 1 15.25 4.66 6.69
C MET A 1 15.12 5.41 5.37
N LEU A 2 14.63 6.64 5.38
CA LEU A 2 14.56 7.45 4.15
C LEU A 2 15.93 7.64 3.50
N LYS A 3 16.93 7.88 4.33
CA LYS A 3 18.29 8.01 3.86
C LYS A 3 18.79 6.73 3.19
N THR A 4 18.42 5.56 3.73
CA THR A 4 18.78 4.28 3.13
C THR A 4 18.22 4.13 1.72
N LEU A 5 16.97 4.52 1.52
CA LEU A 5 16.36 4.47 0.19
C LEU A 5 17.09 5.38 -0.80
N LEU A 6 17.40 6.62 -0.37
CA LEU A 6 18.09 7.57 -1.23
C LEU A 6 19.51 7.10 -1.58
N ASP A 7 20.22 6.52 -0.61
CA ASP A 7 21.61 6.10 -0.78
C ASP A 7 21.75 4.78 -1.56
N THR A 8 20.81 3.86 -1.36
CA THR A 8 20.90 2.50 -1.92
C THR A 8 19.84 2.18 -2.95
N GLY A 9 18.79 3.00 -3.05
CA GLY A 9 17.65 2.73 -3.92
C GLY A 9 16.75 1.61 -3.43
N GLN A 10 16.93 1.15 -2.20
CA GLN A 10 16.12 0.09 -1.62
C GLN A 10 14.92 0.65 -0.90
N ASN A 11 13.80 -0.07 -0.98
CA ASN A 11 12.58 0.29 -0.29
C ASN A 11 12.74 0.07 1.21
N GLY A 12 11.95 0.78 2.01
CA GLY A 12 11.97 0.63 3.45
C GLY A 12 10.59 0.78 4.05
N THR A 13 10.43 0.23 5.25
CA THR A 13 9.19 0.38 6.01
C THR A 13 9.52 0.80 7.43
N LEU A 14 8.63 1.59 8.02
CA LEU A 14 8.71 2.01 9.41
C LEU A 14 7.40 1.62 10.08
N ASP A 15 7.48 0.67 11.03
CA ASP A 15 6.31 0.24 11.79
C ASP A 15 6.06 1.26 12.91
N LEU A 16 4.95 1.97 12.83
CA LEU A 16 4.62 3.02 13.80
C LEU A 16 4.35 2.45 15.19
N ARG A 17 3.90 1.20 15.27
CA ARG A 17 3.63 0.54 16.55
C ARG A 17 4.89 0.05 17.24
N ALA A 18 5.99 -0.06 16.50
CA ALA A 18 7.29 -0.41 17.07
C ALA A 18 8.05 0.80 17.62
N LEU A 19 7.43 1.99 17.62
CA LEU A 19 8.02 3.23 18.11
C LEU A 19 7.35 3.67 19.41
N PRO A 20 7.69 3.08 20.55
CA PRO A 20 7.00 3.39 21.81
C PRO A 20 7.17 4.85 22.26
N ALA A 21 8.25 5.50 21.83
CA ALA A 21 8.49 6.90 22.17
C ALA A 21 7.67 7.88 21.33
N LEU A 22 6.99 7.39 20.29
CA LEU A 22 6.19 8.25 19.42
C LEU A 22 5.03 8.89 20.18
N GLY A 23 4.28 8.08 20.93
CA GLY A 23 3.12 8.52 21.67
C GLY A 23 2.00 9.01 20.74
N GLU A 24 0.87 9.38 21.34
CA GLU A 24 -0.27 9.85 20.56
C GLU A 24 0.00 11.20 19.91
N ASP A 25 0.66 12.11 20.64
CA ASP A 25 0.99 13.42 20.11
C ASP A 25 1.96 13.34 18.92
N GLY A 26 2.95 12.46 19.03
CA GLY A 26 3.89 12.23 17.93
C GLY A 26 3.22 11.61 16.72
N TYR A 27 2.30 10.67 16.95
CA TYR A 27 1.50 10.05 15.90
C TYR A 27 0.68 11.12 15.14
N GLN A 28 -0.04 11.97 15.86
CA GLN A 28 -0.85 13.03 15.24
C GLN A 28 0.00 14.04 14.50
N PHE A 29 1.14 14.42 15.09
CA PHE A 29 2.08 15.34 14.45
C PHE A 29 2.55 14.76 13.11
N LEU A 30 2.96 13.49 13.11
CA LEU A 30 3.46 12.83 11.90
C LEU A 30 2.36 12.76 10.84
N LYS A 31 1.16 12.38 11.24
CA LYS A 31 0.03 12.26 10.33
C LYS A 31 -0.33 13.59 9.67
N GLU A 32 -0.35 14.66 10.45
CA GLU A 32 -0.62 16.01 9.94
C GLU A 32 0.48 16.49 9.00
N LYS A 33 1.73 16.26 9.37
CA LYS A 33 2.87 16.74 8.58
C LYS A 33 3.04 15.98 7.28
N LEU A 34 2.77 14.70 7.28
CA LEU A 34 2.83 13.90 6.05
C LEU A 34 1.68 14.22 5.11
N GLY A 35 0.51 14.56 5.65
CA GLY A 35 -0.64 14.95 4.85
C GLY A 35 -1.15 13.84 3.95
N GLN A 36 -1.87 14.21 2.92
CA GLN A 36 -2.48 13.29 1.97
C GLN A 36 -2.15 13.70 0.54
N GLY A 37 -1.75 12.74 -0.28
CA GLY A 37 -1.59 12.90 -1.71
C GLY A 37 -2.85 12.49 -2.46
N GLU A 38 -2.71 12.30 -3.77
CA GLU A 38 -3.85 12.05 -4.66
C GLU A 38 -4.28 10.59 -4.70
N VAL A 39 -3.39 9.66 -4.35
CA VAL A 39 -3.64 8.24 -4.52
C VAL A 39 -4.03 7.60 -3.20
N SER A 40 -5.17 6.92 -3.21
CA SER A 40 -5.59 6.08 -2.10
C SER A 40 -6.17 4.79 -2.64
N ALA A 41 -6.03 3.72 -1.87
CA ALA A 41 -6.55 2.41 -2.25
C ALA A 41 -7.04 1.69 -1.00
N SER A 42 -8.04 0.83 -1.19
CA SER A 42 -8.58 -0.01 -0.13
C SER A 42 -8.64 -1.44 -0.65
N ILE A 43 -8.16 -2.37 0.16
CA ILE A 43 -8.19 -3.79 -0.17
C ILE A 43 -9.06 -4.49 0.86
N GLN A 44 -10.09 -5.19 0.40
CA GLN A 44 -10.97 -5.98 1.25
C GLN A 44 -10.58 -7.46 1.12
N SER A 45 -10.14 -8.03 2.22
CA SER A 45 -9.79 -9.44 2.29
C SER A 45 -10.28 -9.98 3.64
N PHE A 46 -9.44 -10.63 4.44
CA PHE A 46 -9.83 -11.08 5.78
C PHE A 46 -9.88 -9.93 6.80
N GLY A 47 -9.78 -8.75 6.35
CA GLY A 47 -9.83 -7.48 7.02
C GLY A 47 -9.54 -6.43 5.99
N ARG A 48 -9.69 -5.17 6.36
CA ARG A 48 -9.47 -4.05 5.46
C ARG A 48 -8.01 -3.61 5.52
N SER A 49 -7.43 -3.30 4.37
CA SER A 49 -6.15 -2.58 4.30
C SER A 49 -6.37 -1.27 3.57
N GLU A 50 -5.89 -0.18 4.16
CA GLU A 50 -5.99 1.15 3.58
C GLU A 50 -4.59 1.64 3.23
N ILE A 51 -4.43 2.17 2.02
CA ILE A 51 -3.16 2.68 1.53
C ILE A 51 -3.39 4.10 1.10
N GLN A 52 -2.66 5.03 1.69
CA GLN A 52 -2.80 6.46 1.40
C GLN A 52 -1.44 7.03 1.03
N GLU A 53 -1.34 7.59 -0.18
CA GLU A 53 -0.17 8.39 -0.52
C GLU A 53 -0.15 9.61 0.38
N THR A 54 1.04 9.94 0.89
CA THR A 54 1.20 11.19 1.64
C THR A 54 1.47 12.35 0.67
N ALA A 55 1.59 13.55 1.21
CA ALA A 55 1.97 14.72 0.41
C ALA A 55 3.42 14.65 -0.09
N TYR A 56 4.21 13.72 0.43
CA TYR A 56 5.59 13.49 0.00
C TYR A 56 5.63 12.33 -0.99
N PRO A 57 6.01 12.55 -2.25
CA PRO A 57 6.06 11.47 -3.24
C PRO A 57 6.93 10.31 -2.79
N GLY A 58 6.45 9.09 -3.00
CA GLY A 58 7.16 7.88 -2.60
C GLY A 58 7.03 7.51 -1.14
N ILE A 59 6.25 8.26 -0.37
CA ILE A 59 6.00 8.00 1.04
C ILE A 59 4.52 7.64 1.20
N TRP A 60 4.25 6.45 1.71
CA TRP A 60 2.90 5.88 1.79
C TRP A 60 2.57 5.53 3.24
N TRP A 61 1.32 5.78 3.62
CA TRP A 61 0.77 5.37 4.92
C TRP A 61 -0.11 4.15 4.71
N VAL A 62 0.26 3.02 5.32
CA VAL A 62 -0.43 1.76 5.14
C VAL A 62 -0.99 1.29 6.48
N SER A 63 -2.29 1.03 6.53
CA SER A 63 -2.98 0.56 7.74
C SER A 63 -3.67 -0.75 7.46
N HIS A 64 -3.50 -1.72 8.37
CA HIS A 64 -4.18 -3.01 8.29
C HIS A 64 -5.14 -3.15 9.46
N TYR A 65 -6.35 -3.59 9.17
CA TYR A 65 -7.42 -3.78 10.14
C TYR A 65 -7.82 -5.24 10.20
N ASN A 66 -8.33 -5.67 11.37
CA ASN A 66 -8.93 -7.00 11.49
C ASN A 66 -10.39 -6.94 11.02
N GLN A 67 -11.11 -8.08 11.14
CA GLN A 67 -12.52 -8.17 10.73
C GLN A 67 -13.45 -7.32 11.59
N ASP A 68 -13.00 -6.92 12.79
CA ASP A 68 -13.75 -6.06 13.70
C ASP A 68 -13.40 -4.58 13.54
N ASP A 69 -12.62 -4.25 12.50
CA ASP A 69 -12.14 -2.89 12.20
C ASP A 69 -11.19 -2.30 13.25
N ASP A 70 -10.52 -3.16 14.01
CA ASP A 70 -9.44 -2.72 14.89
C ASP A 70 -8.12 -2.68 14.12
N ILE A 71 -7.32 -1.66 14.38
CA ILE A 71 -6.03 -1.51 13.72
C ILE A 71 -5.06 -2.58 14.20
N LEU A 72 -4.57 -3.41 13.28
CA LEU A 72 -3.55 -4.41 13.57
C LEU A 72 -2.15 -3.85 13.43
N THR A 73 -1.89 -3.15 12.33
CA THR A 73 -0.60 -2.53 12.05
C THR A 73 -0.81 -1.23 11.31
N GLU A 74 0.10 -0.30 11.55
CA GLU A 74 0.24 0.89 10.73
C GLU A 74 1.71 1.09 10.44
N LEU A 75 2.03 1.34 9.17
CA LEU A 75 3.41 1.55 8.77
C LEU A 75 3.51 2.64 7.71
N ILE A 76 4.70 3.22 7.65
CA ILE A 76 5.07 4.12 6.57
C ILE A 76 5.97 3.32 5.64
N GLU A 77 5.61 3.27 4.37
CA GLU A 77 6.39 2.59 3.36
C GLU A 77 7.03 3.61 2.44
N VAL A 78 8.33 3.45 2.19
CA VAL A 78 9.07 4.28 1.26
C VAL A 78 9.31 3.42 0.03
N ASN A 79 8.62 3.74 -1.06
CA ASN A 79 8.61 2.91 -2.26
C ASN A 79 8.06 3.71 -3.44
N PHE A 80 8.39 3.29 -4.64
CA PHE A 80 7.74 3.82 -5.84
C PHE A 80 6.28 3.43 -5.91
N LEU A 81 5.96 2.20 -5.47
CA LEU A 81 4.60 1.66 -5.39
C LEU A 81 4.55 0.72 -4.18
N PRO A 82 3.54 0.85 -3.30
CA PRO A 82 3.44 -0.08 -2.17
C PRO A 82 3.39 -1.53 -2.63
N GLU A 83 4.14 -2.38 -1.93
CA GLU A 83 4.22 -3.81 -2.29
C GLU A 83 2.86 -4.48 -2.31
N LEU A 84 1.99 -4.08 -1.40
CA LEU A 84 0.64 -4.64 -1.28
C LEU A 84 -0.21 -4.42 -2.53
N LEU A 85 0.07 -3.38 -3.30
CA LEU A 85 -0.67 -3.06 -4.52
C LEU A 85 -0.16 -3.79 -5.75
N LYS A 86 1.00 -4.43 -5.66
CA LYS A 86 1.56 -5.14 -6.79
C LYS A 86 0.93 -6.51 -6.92
N SER A 87 0.46 -6.84 -8.11
CA SER A 87 -0.03 -8.18 -8.39
C SER A 87 1.16 -9.13 -8.50
N PRO A 88 1.07 -10.34 -7.91
CA PRO A 88 2.08 -11.37 -8.15
C PRO A 88 2.18 -11.70 -9.63
N ARG A 89 3.38 -12.08 -10.05
CA ARG A 89 3.64 -12.38 -11.46
C ARG A 89 2.69 -13.45 -12.00
N ASP A 90 2.46 -14.52 -11.22
CA ASP A 90 1.58 -15.60 -11.63
C ASP A 90 0.15 -15.12 -11.85
N ASP A 91 -0.32 -14.18 -11.00
CA ASP A 91 -1.65 -13.62 -11.14
C ASP A 91 -1.77 -12.81 -12.43
N VAL A 92 -0.73 -12.08 -12.79
CA VAL A 92 -0.70 -11.31 -14.04
C VAL A 92 -0.77 -12.26 -15.24
N VAL A 93 -0.04 -13.37 -15.20
CA VAL A 93 -0.08 -14.38 -16.26
C VAL A 93 -1.48 -14.98 -16.39
N PHE A 94 -2.10 -15.36 -15.29
CA PHE A 94 -3.47 -15.89 -15.30
C PHE A 94 -4.47 -14.86 -15.80
N GLY A 95 -4.30 -13.60 -15.40
CA GLY A 95 -5.15 -12.51 -15.87
C GLY A 95 -5.04 -12.34 -17.38
N GLN A 96 -3.84 -12.42 -17.92
CA GLN A 96 -3.62 -12.30 -19.36
C GLN A 96 -4.28 -13.45 -20.13
N ILE A 97 -4.14 -14.68 -19.64
CA ILE A 97 -4.78 -15.84 -20.26
C ILE A 97 -6.30 -15.67 -20.24
N GLY A 98 -6.86 -15.24 -19.11
CA GLY A 98 -8.29 -14.99 -19.01
C GLY A 98 -8.79 -13.92 -19.96
N LEU A 99 -8.03 -12.84 -20.10
CA LEU A 99 -8.37 -11.77 -21.03
C LEU A 99 -8.33 -12.26 -22.47
N ASP A 100 -7.31 -13.02 -22.85
CA ASP A 100 -7.19 -13.57 -24.20
C ASP A 100 -8.40 -14.44 -24.56
N LYS A 101 -8.83 -15.29 -23.61
CA LYS A 101 -10.03 -16.12 -23.80
C LYS A 101 -11.30 -15.27 -23.98
N LEU A 102 -11.42 -14.22 -23.18
CA LEU A 102 -12.57 -13.33 -23.26
C LEU A 102 -12.63 -12.62 -24.61
N LEU A 103 -11.49 -12.19 -25.12
CA LEU A 103 -11.42 -11.52 -26.41
C LEU A 103 -11.77 -12.45 -27.56
N ILE A 104 -11.39 -13.73 -27.48
CA ILE A 104 -11.78 -14.74 -28.45
C ILE A 104 -13.29 -14.96 -28.44
N GLU A 105 -13.89 -15.08 -27.26
CA GLU A 105 -15.36 -15.20 -27.13
C GLU A 105 -16.08 -13.98 -27.72
N LEU A 106 -15.56 -12.80 -27.46
CA LEU A 106 -16.15 -11.57 -28.00
C LEU A 106 -16.13 -11.57 -29.52
N ALA A 107 -15.03 -12.01 -30.12
CA ALA A 107 -14.91 -12.10 -31.58
C ALA A 107 -15.87 -13.13 -32.18
N GLU A 108 -16.14 -14.24 -31.48
CA GLU A 108 -17.06 -15.27 -31.94
C GLU A 108 -18.52 -14.83 -31.91
N GLN A 109 -18.86 -13.84 -31.09
CA GLN A 109 -20.23 -13.34 -30.98
C GLN A 109 -20.59 -12.37 -32.09
N LYS A 110 -19.65 -11.97 -32.88
CA LYS A 110 -19.88 -11.11 -34.04
C LYS A 110 -20.02 -11.95 -35.30
#